data_a94904b0dbc7cb407af3c67ded489185
#
_entry.id   a94904b0dbc7cb407af3c67ded489185
#
_cell.length_a   1.000
_cell.length_b   1.000
_cell.length_c   1.000
_cell.angle_alpha   90.00
_cell.angle_beta   90.00
_cell.angle_gamma   90.00
#
_symmetry.space_group_name_H-M   'P 1'
#
loop_
_entity.id
_entity.type
_entity.pdbx_description
1 polymer ?
#
loop_
_entity_poly.entity_id
_entity_poly.type
_entity_poly.pdbx_seq_one_letter_code
_entity_poly.pdbx_strand_id
1 'polypeptide(L)'
;MERVLDCIVDQQVQGICILANYSEQFLLSDDERDKLTKLCMKKIDGRVKTIVTVSHFATDIVKPRAELAKSLGADIIMMMPPYHGALLKGNEAQIYEQFDEISKVGIPIMIQDAPLSGIELSVPLLTKMINEIEYLTCFKIESAQLLQK
;
A
#
# COMPACT_ATOMS: atom_id res chain seq x y z
N MET A 1 19.13 -9.17 0.16
CA MET A 1 17.66 -9.25 0.05
C MET A 1 17.16 -10.70 -0.04
N GLU A 2 17.56 -11.52 -1.03
CA GLU A 2 17.01 -12.86 -1.23
C GLU A 2 17.09 -13.79 0.00
N ARG A 3 18.24 -13.85 0.70
CA ARG A 3 18.38 -14.63 1.95
C ARG A 3 17.45 -14.15 3.07
N VAL A 4 17.15 -12.86 3.10
CA VAL A 4 16.20 -12.29 4.09
C VAL A 4 14.79 -12.79 3.79
N LEU A 5 14.39 -12.80 2.51
CA LEU A 5 13.09 -13.33 2.09
C LEU A 5 12.94 -14.81 2.41
N ASP A 6 13.97 -15.63 2.13
CA ASP A 6 13.95 -17.04 2.51
C ASP A 6 13.78 -17.22 4.03
N CYS A 7 14.56 -16.49 4.82
CA CYS A 7 14.47 -16.53 6.27
C CYS A 7 13.06 -16.16 6.78
N ILE A 8 12.42 -15.14 6.18
CA ILE A 8 11.06 -14.73 6.57
C ILE A 8 10.04 -15.82 6.17
N VAL A 9 10.15 -16.38 4.99
CA VAL A 9 9.28 -17.47 4.54
C VAL A 9 9.42 -18.69 5.43
N ASP A 10 10.65 -19.05 5.83
CA ASP A 10 10.94 -20.18 6.72
C ASP A 10 10.35 -20.00 8.13
N GLN A 11 10.04 -18.75 8.55
CA GLN A 11 9.30 -18.45 9.78
C GLN A 11 7.79 -18.75 9.69
N GLN A 12 7.30 -19.25 8.56
CA GLN A 12 5.89 -19.59 8.32
C GLN A 12 4.94 -18.37 8.48
N VAL A 13 5.38 -17.19 8.07
CA VAL A 13 4.52 -16.00 8.04
C VAL A 13 3.38 -16.16 7.04
N GLN A 14 2.22 -15.56 7.30
CA GLN A 14 1.09 -15.60 6.40
C GLN A 14 1.29 -14.74 5.15
N GLY A 15 2.12 -13.70 5.24
CA GLY A 15 2.39 -12.81 4.13
C GLY A 15 3.56 -11.88 4.38
N ILE A 16 4.07 -11.29 3.30
CA ILE A 16 5.19 -10.35 3.32
C ILE A 16 4.75 -9.03 2.72
N CYS A 17 4.98 -7.94 3.46
CA CYS A 17 4.78 -6.58 2.96
C CYS A 17 6.09 -6.07 2.33
N ILE A 18 6.02 -5.75 1.05
CA ILE A 18 7.15 -5.28 0.24
C ILE A 18 7.07 -3.75 0.15
N LEU A 19 8.21 -3.08 0.30
CA LEU A 19 8.33 -1.62 0.22
C LEU A 19 7.44 -0.85 1.21
N ALA A 20 7.28 -1.38 2.43
CA ALA A 20 6.60 -0.67 3.51
C ALA A 20 7.41 0.55 4.01
N ASN A 21 6.84 1.33 4.92
CA ASN A 21 7.49 2.55 5.43
C ASN A 21 8.90 2.29 5.99
N TYR A 22 9.07 1.19 6.74
CA TYR A 22 10.37 0.80 7.28
C TYR A 22 11.37 0.27 6.22
N SER A 23 10.92 0.09 4.98
CA SER A 23 11.78 -0.20 3.83
C SER A 23 12.27 1.07 3.11
N GLU A 24 12.12 2.22 3.75
CA GLU A 24 12.57 3.53 3.24
C GLU A 24 12.03 3.82 1.82
N GLN A 25 10.78 3.40 1.56
CA GLN A 25 10.17 3.41 0.23
C GLN A 25 10.23 4.77 -0.49
N PHE A 26 10.25 5.87 0.27
CA PHE A 26 10.29 7.22 -0.30
C PHE A 26 11.68 7.71 -0.67
N LEU A 27 12.74 6.97 -0.29
CA LEU A 27 14.12 7.26 -0.63
C LEU A 27 14.58 6.55 -1.92
N LEU A 28 13.75 5.65 -2.42
CA LEU A 28 14.02 4.88 -3.63
C LEU A 28 13.45 5.59 -4.86
N SER A 29 14.21 5.63 -5.93
CA SER A 29 13.69 5.99 -7.25
C SER A 29 12.67 4.97 -7.74
N ASP A 30 11.83 5.33 -8.71
CA ASP A 30 10.87 4.38 -9.29
C ASP A 30 11.56 3.17 -9.92
N ASP A 31 12.69 3.36 -10.60
CA ASP A 31 13.49 2.27 -11.15
C ASP A 31 13.99 1.27 -10.08
N GLU A 32 14.42 1.78 -8.93
CA GLU A 32 14.85 0.92 -7.81
C GLU A 32 13.67 0.18 -7.18
N ARG A 33 12.54 0.87 -7.01
CA ARG A 33 11.29 0.26 -6.53
C ARG A 33 10.84 -0.88 -7.43
N ASP A 34 10.83 -0.66 -8.74
CA ASP A 34 10.44 -1.65 -9.74
C ASP A 34 11.35 -2.87 -9.71
N LYS A 35 12.66 -2.65 -9.65
CA LYS A 35 13.66 -3.73 -9.54
C LYS A 35 13.48 -4.54 -8.27
N LEU A 36 13.28 -3.87 -7.13
CA LEU A 36 13.04 -4.54 -5.85
C LEU A 36 11.72 -5.30 -5.84
N THR A 37 10.64 -4.71 -6.37
CA THR A 37 9.35 -5.39 -6.48
C THR A 37 9.48 -6.67 -7.30
N LYS A 38 10.06 -6.58 -8.50
CA LYS A 38 10.31 -7.74 -9.38
C LYS A 38 11.16 -8.83 -8.70
N LEU A 39 12.24 -8.41 -8.03
CA LEU A 39 13.11 -9.34 -7.30
C LEU A 39 12.36 -10.04 -6.16
N CYS A 40 11.64 -9.28 -5.34
CA CYS A 40 10.90 -9.85 -4.22
C CYS A 40 9.79 -10.80 -4.68
N MET A 41 8.98 -10.36 -5.65
CA MET A 41 7.89 -11.19 -6.20
C MET A 41 8.43 -12.48 -6.80
N LYS A 42 9.49 -12.40 -7.61
CA LYS A 42 10.16 -13.59 -8.18
C LYS A 42 10.70 -14.52 -7.09
N LYS A 43 11.30 -13.95 -6.03
CA LYS A 43 11.91 -14.77 -4.97
C LYS A 43 10.88 -15.39 -4.04
N ILE A 44 9.79 -14.70 -3.76
CA ILE A 44 8.69 -15.24 -2.94
C ILE A 44 7.96 -16.35 -3.69
N ASP A 45 7.73 -16.17 -4.98
CA ASP A 45 7.20 -17.20 -5.90
C ASP A 45 5.96 -17.93 -5.36
N GLY A 46 5.00 -17.17 -4.85
CA GLY A 46 3.74 -17.69 -4.33
C GLY A 46 3.82 -18.48 -3.01
N ARG A 47 5.00 -18.57 -2.38
CA ARG A 47 5.17 -19.32 -1.11
C ARG A 47 4.38 -18.74 0.06
N VAL A 48 4.16 -17.44 0.05
CA VAL A 48 3.34 -16.70 1.03
C VAL A 48 2.60 -15.57 0.32
N LYS A 49 1.55 -15.01 0.97
CA LYS A 49 0.83 -13.87 0.45
C LYS A 49 1.73 -12.63 0.36
N THR A 50 1.48 -11.80 -0.64
CA THR A 50 2.28 -10.60 -0.91
C THR A 50 1.44 -9.34 -0.86
N ILE A 51 1.95 -8.34 -0.13
CA ILE A 51 1.40 -6.98 -0.08
C ILE A 51 2.46 -6.04 -0.63
N VAL A 52 2.17 -5.37 -1.74
CA VAL A 52 3.11 -4.40 -2.35
C VAL A 52 2.66 -2.98 -2.04
N THR A 53 3.52 -2.20 -1.39
CA THR A 53 3.21 -0.80 -1.10
C THR A 53 3.46 0.06 -2.34
N VAL A 54 2.43 0.81 -2.75
CA VAL A 54 2.45 1.65 -3.95
C VAL A 54 2.28 3.14 -3.66
N SER A 55 2.29 3.52 -2.38
CA SER A 55 2.00 4.89 -1.91
C SER A 55 2.80 5.96 -2.62
N HIS A 56 2.09 7.00 -3.06
CA HIS A 56 2.61 8.28 -3.52
C HIS A 56 1.51 9.34 -3.43
N PHE A 57 1.88 10.61 -3.37
CA PHE A 57 0.89 11.69 -3.33
C PHE A 57 0.25 11.98 -4.70
N ALA A 58 0.92 11.63 -5.80
CA ALA A 58 0.39 11.78 -7.16
C ALA A 58 -0.21 10.46 -7.66
N THR A 59 -1.48 10.49 -8.05
CA THR A 59 -2.22 9.33 -8.57
C THR A 59 -1.56 8.72 -9.80
N ASP A 60 -1.02 9.57 -10.71
CA ASP A 60 -0.31 9.15 -11.92
C ASP A 60 0.97 8.36 -11.64
N ILE A 61 1.51 8.45 -10.43
CA ILE A 61 2.65 7.63 -9.99
C ILE A 61 2.17 6.35 -9.29
N VAL A 62 1.07 6.41 -8.55
CA VAL A 62 0.50 5.22 -7.88
C VAL A 62 0.00 4.20 -8.90
N LYS A 63 -0.67 4.66 -9.96
CA LYS A 63 -1.31 3.80 -10.95
C LYS A 63 -0.34 2.81 -11.62
N PRO A 64 0.79 3.25 -12.25
CA PRO A 64 1.75 2.32 -12.84
C PRO A 64 2.40 1.39 -11.81
N ARG A 65 2.60 1.83 -10.57
CA ARG A 65 3.10 0.96 -9.50
C ARG A 65 2.10 -0.15 -9.16
N ALA A 66 0.79 0.18 -9.11
CA ALA A 66 -0.29 -0.79 -8.88
C ALA A 66 -0.42 -1.78 -10.05
N GLU A 67 -0.35 -1.29 -11.28
CA GLU A 67 -0.36 -2.11 -12.50
C GLU A 67 0.82 -3.09 -12.54
N LEU A 68 2.02 -2.62 -12.19
CA LEU A 68 3.20 -3.49 -12.08
C LEU A 68 3.00 -4.56 -11.01
N ALA A 69 2.55 -4.19 -9.79
CA ALA A 69 2.30 -5.15 -8.73
C ALA A 69 1.29 -6.23 -9.15
N LYS A 70 0.18 -5.82 -9.78
CA LYS A 70 -0.82 -6.72 -10.35
C LYS A 70 -0.21 -7.65 -11.40
N SER A 71 0.56 -7.12 -12.35
CA SER A 71 1.20 -7.90 -13.42
C SER A 71 2.18 -8.95 -12.90
N LEU A 72 2.78 -8.70 -11.75
CA LEU A 72 3.70 -9.61 -11.07
C LEU A 72 2.98 -10.61 -10.16
N GLY A 73 1.65 -10.57 -10.07
CA GLY A 73 0.86 -11.50 -9.28
C GLY A 73 0.81 -11.19 -7.78
N ALA A 74 0.95 -9.92 -7.39
CA ALA A 74 0.74 -9.51 -6.00
C ALA A 74 -0.71 -9.79 -5.57
N ASP A 75 -0.90 -10.24 -4.32
CA ASP A 75 -2.22 -10.52 -3.77
C ASP A 75 -2.98 -9.25 -3.38
N ILE A 76 -2.26 -8.25 -2.84
CA ILE A 76 -2.81 -6.99 -2.34
C ILE A 76 -1.82 -5.86 -2.62
N ILE A 77 -2.30 -4.69 -2.96
CA ILE A 77 -1.52 -3.46 -2.87
C ILE A 77 -1.87 -2.70 -1.60
N MET A 78 -0.89 -2.00 -1.03
CA MET A 78 -1.12 -1.14 0.14
C MET A 78 -0.80 0.30 -0.22
N MET A 79 -1.67 1.22 0.19
CA MET A 79 -1.43 2.64 0.01
C MET A 79 -1.90 3.46 1.21
N MET A 80 -1.11 4.50 1.50
CA MET A 80 -1.50 5.56 2.43
C MET A 80 -2.29 6.63 1.68
N PRO A 81 -3.10 7.44 2.38
CA PRO A 81 -3.70 8.62 1.78
C PRO A 81 -2.62 9.55 1.20
N PRO A 82 -2.93 10.34 0.16
CA PRO A 82 -1.98 11.23 -0.46
C PRO A 82 -1.50 12.31 0.51
N TYR A 83 -0.20 12.39 0.71
CA TYR A 83 0.44 13.39 1.56
C TYR A 83 1.79 13.83 1.00
N HIS A 84 2.16 15.06 1.25
CA HIS A 84 3.49 15.59 0.92
C HIS A 84 4.01 16.45 2.09
N GLY A 85 4.47 15.80 3.12
CA GLY A 85 5.01 16.44 4.32
C GLY A 85 4.05 17.46 4.94
N ALA A 86 4.57 18.62 5.35
CA ALA A 86 3.78 19.69 5.98
C ALA A 86 3.01 20.56 4.98
N LEU A 87 3.32 20.50 3.69
CA LEU A 87 2.84 21.46 2.69
C LEU A 87 1.53 21.05 2.02
N LEU A 88 1.38 19.75 1.72
CA LEU A 88 0.23 19.26 0.97
C LEU A 88 -0.40 18.06 1.68
N LYS A 89 -1.65 18.21 2.06
CA LYS A 89 -2.49 17.16 2.60
C LYS A 89 -3.74 17.06 1.73
N GLY A 90 -4.08 15.84 1.31
CA GLY A 90 -5.35 15.60 0.64
C GLY A 90 -6.51 15.85 1.61
N ASN A 91 -7.57 16.50 1.14
CA ASN A 91 -8.85 16.52 1.84
C ASN A 91 -9.58 15.18 1.60
N GLU A 92 -10.66 14.93 2.34
CA GLU A 92 -11.40 13.65 2.25
C GLU A 92 -11.87 13.32 0.83
N ALA A 93 -12.27 14.31 0.04
CA ALA A 93 -12.70 14.11 -1.34
C ALA A 93 -11.53 13.67 -2.25
N GLN A 94 -10.38 14.30 -2.10
CA GLN A 94 -9.17 13.94 -2.85
C GLN A 94 -8.62 12.57 -2.45
N ILE A 95 -8.70 12.23 -1.16
CA ILE A 95 -8.35 10.89 -0.68
C ILE A 95 -9.26 9.85 -1.33
N TYR A 96 -10.57 10.05 -1.25
CA TYR A 96 -11.55 9.17 -1.86
C TYR A 96 -11.28 8.99 -3.36
N GLU A 97 -11.11 10.09 -4.10
CA GLU A 97 -10.87 10.09 -5.55
C GLU A 97 -9.61 9.30 -5.94
N GLN A 98 -8.51 9.45 -5.19
CA GLN A 98 -7.30 8.68 -5.47
C GLN A 98 -7.53 7.18 -5.29
N PHE A 99 -8.19 6.76 -4.20
CA PHE A 99 -8.46 5.34 -3.98
C PHE A 99 -9.46 4.77 -5.00
N ASP A 100 -10.49 5.54 -5.38
CA ASP A 100 -11.44 5.14 -6.43
C ASP A 100 -10.74 4.96 -7.78
N GLU A 101 -9.86 5.90 -8.16
CA GLU A 101 -9.11 5.79 -9.42
C GLU A 101 -8.17 4.57 -9.42
N ILE A 102 -7.49 4.30 -8.32
CA ILE A 102 -6.57 3.16 -8.24
C ILE A 102 -7.34 1.83 -8.17
N SER A 103 -8.55 1.80 -7.62
CA SER A 103 -9.38 0.59 -7.60
C SER A 103 -9.67 0.04 -9.00
N LYS A 104 -9.72 0.92 -10.01
CA LYS A 104 -9.93 0.55 -11.42
C LYS A 104 -8.82 -0.31 -12.02
N VAL A 105 -7.66 -0.38 -11.36
CA VAL A 105 -6.61 -1.35 -11.71
C VAL A 105 -7.08 -2.78 -11.47
N GLY A 106 -8.03 -3.00 -10.56
CA GLY A 106 -8.63 -4.32 -10.29
C GLY A 106 -7.70 -5.26 -9.55
N ILE A 107 -7.07 -4.78 -8.49
CA ILE A 107 -6.30 -5.55 -7.51
C ILE A 107 -6.78 -5.16 -6.11
N PRO A 108 -6.89 -6.09 -5.15
CA PRO A 108 -7.27 -5.76 -3.78
C PRO A 108 -6.40 -4.66 -3.17
N ILE A 109 -7.03 -3.71 -2.48
CA ILE A 109 -6.37 -2.55 -1.86
C ILE A 109 -6.51 -2.64 -0.34
N MET A 110 -5.39 -2.44 0.35
CA MET A 110 -5.31 -2.18 1.78
C MET A 110 -5.03 -0.70 2.03
N ILE A 111 -5.88 -0.03 2.80
CA ILE A 111 -5.56 1.31 3.28
C ILE A 111 -4.62 1.21 4.48
N GLN A 112 -3.51 1.93 4.44
CA GLN A 112 -2.67 2.14 5.61
C GLN A 112 -3.00 3.50 6.24
N ASP A 113 -3.67 3.48 7.40
CA ASP A 113 -3.90 4.66 8.24
C ASP A 113 -2.72 4.80 9.22
N ALA A 114 -1.70 5.53 8.78
CA ALA A 114 -0.46 5.71 9.52
C ALA A 114 -0.33 7.16 9.99
N PRO A 115 -0.23 7.41 11.31
CA PRO A 115 -0.13 8.77 11.88
C PRO A 115 1.08 9.56 11.35
N LEU A 116 2.12 8.86 10.93
CA LEU A 116 3.34 9.45 10.35
C LEU A 116 3.05 10.23 9.05
N SER A 117 1.96 9.94 8.36
CA SER A 117 1.53 10.71 7.20
C SER A 117 1.04 12.11 7.58
N GLY A 118 0.67 12.32 8.85
CA GLY A 118 0.04 13.55 9.33
C GLY A 118 -1.38 13.75 8.79
N ILE A 119 -1.99 12.70 8.21
CA ILE A 119 -3.39 12.67 7.78
C ILE A 119 -4.10 11.64 8.65
N GLU A 120 -5.17 12.07 9.30
CA GLU A 120 -6.08 11.19 10.01
C GLU A 120 -7.27 10.86 9.12
N LEU A 121 -7.56 9.58 8.97
CA LEU A 121 -8.75 9.11 8.27
C LEU A 121 -9.91 9.00 9.26
N SER A 122 -10.98 9.74 9.01
CA SER A 122 -12.18 9.66 9.84
C SER A 122 -12.89 8.31 9.66
N VAL A 123 -13.53 7.81 10.73
CA VAL A 123 -14.35 6.58 10.63
C VAL A 123 -15.45 6.71 9.57
N PRO A 124 -16.18 7.84 9.47
CA PRO A 124 -17.15 8.02 8.37
C PRO A 124 -16.54 7.88 6.98
N LEU A 125 -15.35 8.47 6.74
CA LEU A 125 -14.66 8.34 5.45
C LEU A 125 -14.28 6.88 5.18
N LEU A 126 -13.66 6.20 6.14
CA LEU A 126 -13.28 4.79 6.00
C LEU A 126 -14.49 3.90 5.69
N THR A 127 -15.61 4.13 6.41
CA THR A 127 -16.86 3.41 6.20
C THR A 127 -17.43 3.67 4.80
N LYS A 128 -17.40 4.93 4.34
CA LYS A 128 -17.82 5.27 2.99
C LYS A 128 -16.97 4.55 1.95
N MET A 129 -15.64 4.65 2.08
CA MET A 129 -14.72 4.08 1.12
C MET A 129 -14.84 2.56 0.99
N ILE A 130 -14.96 1.83 2.11
CA ILE A 130 -15.07 0.35 2.06
C ILE A 130 -16.39 -0.11 1.46
N ASN A 131 -17.45 0.69 1.56
CA ASN A 131 -18.76 0.36 1.01
C ASN A 131 -18.92 0.74 -0.47
N GLU A 132 -18.21 1.73 -0.95
CA GLU A 132 -18.43 2.32 -2.27
C GLU A 132 -17.29 2.03 -3.27
N ILE A 133 -16.05 1.83 -2.80
CA ILE A 133 -14.89 1.59 -3.67
C ILE A 133 -14.69 0.09 -3.86
N GLU A 134 -14.83 -0.35 -5.11
CA GLU A 134 -14.54 -1.73 -5.50
C GLU A 134 -13.06 -2.07 -5.22
N TYR A 135 -12.77 -3.30 -4.85
CA TYR A 135 -11.43 -3.78 -4.49
C TYR A 135 -10.83 -3.21 -3.20
N LEU A 136 -11.46 -2.26 -2.52
CA LEU A 136 -11.01 -1.88 -1.19
C LEU A 136 -11.43 -2.96 -0.18
N THR A 137 -10.47 -3.66 0.42
CA THR A 137 -10.76 -4.90 1.15
C THR A 137 -10.39 -4.89 2.62
N CYS A 138 -9.40 -4.11 3.01
CA CYS A 138 -8.90 -4.14 4.39
C CYS A 138 -8.15 -2.87 4.77
N PHE A 139 -7.88 -2.76 6.08
CA PHE A 139 -7.19 -1.63 6.69
C PHE A 139 -5.99 -2.11 7.49
N LYS A 140 -4.92 -1.33 7.47
CA LYS A 140 -3.81 -1.41 8.40
C LYS A 140 -3.82 -0.14 9.25
N ILE A 141 -4.38 -0.23 10.45
CA ILE A 141 -4.55 0.90 11.36
C ILE A 141 -3.36 0.98 12.30
N GLU A 142 -2.64 2.10 12.30
CA GLU A 142 -1.47 2.36 13.13
C GLU A 142 -1.67 3.58 14.06
N SER A 143 -2.91 4.04 14.23
CA SER A 143 -3.19 5.20 15.08
C SER A 143 -3.15 4.84 16.56
N ALA A 144 -2.70 5.77 17.42
CA ALA A 144 -2.72 5.62 18.87
C ALA A 144 -4.15 5.52 19.46
N GLN A 145 -5.17 5.83 18.64
CA GLN A 145 -6.59 5.78 19.03
C GLN A 145 -7.29 4.52 18.49
N LEU A 146 -6.58 3.42 18.39
CA LEU A 146 -7.08 2.12 17.89
C LEU A 146 -8.41 1.69 18.53
N LEU A 147 -8.68 2.08 19.78
CA LEU A 147 -9.93 1.73 20.50
C LEU A 147 -11.12 2.63 20.12
N GLN A 148 -10.93 3.66 19.28
CA GLN A 148 -11.97 4.61 18.86
C GLN A 148 -12.32 4.46 17.38
N LYS A 149 -11.59 3.67 16.62
CA LYS A 149 -11.80 3.33 15.21
C LYS A 149 -12.08 1.83 15.09
#